data_f1b45cb6b9aa3626ed1b8ad2006cea89
#
_entry.id   f1b45cb6b9aa3626ed1b8ad2006cea89
#
_cell.length_a   1.000
_cell.length_b   1.000
_cell.length_c   1.000
_cell.angle_alpha   90.00
_cell.angle_beta   90.00
_cell.angle_gamma   90.00
#
_symmetry.space_group_name_H-M   'P 1'
#
loop_
_entity.id
_entity.type
_entity.pdbx_description
1 polymer ?
#
loop_
_entity_poly.entity_id
_entity_poly.type
_entity_poly.pdbx_seq_one_letter_code
_entity_poly.pdbx_strand_id
1 'polypeptide(L)'
;PNAHPSVEGIFMPRDTMITAIDLRNCLQRGQSQPGGLFIITSFNKLDIAFHVDSVVGIHRVSWVDIIKPGATVSTTEDGISTGIIKIDGRLIIILDFEKIISDINPETGLKVTEIEALGVRNENEVPILIAEDSALLRKLIVDSLKKSGYENIIKAENGEEAWEYIQ
;
A
#
# COMPACT_ATOMS: atom_id res chain seq x y z
N PRO A 1 -18.80 -10.20 -14.83
CA PRO A 1 -17.64 -9.34 -14.87
C PRO A 1 -16.76 -9.71 -13.70
N ASN A 2 -15.47 -9.90 -13.97
CA ASN A 2 -14.51 -10.55 -13.09
C ASN A 2 -14.07 -9.64 -11.96
N ALA A 3 -14.80 -9.64 -10.84
CA ALA A 3 -14.28 -9.06 -9.60
C ALA A 3 -13.21 -9.98 -9.01
N HIS A 4 -12.21 -9.40 -8.35
CA HIS A 4 -11.19 -10.15 -7.64
C HIS A 4 -11.86 -11.05 -6.57
N PRO A 5 -11.38 -12.29 -6.33
CA PRO A 5 -12.00 -13.22 -5.37
C PRO A 5 -12.17 -12.67 -3.95
N SER A 6 -11.34 -11.72 -3.55
CA SER A 6 -11.43 -11.06 -2.24
C SER A 6 -12.45 -9.93 -2.18
N VAL A 7 -13.09 -9.55 -3.30
CA VAL A 7 -14.16 -8.55 -3.28
C VAL A 7 -15.48 -9.23 -2.94
N GLU A 8 -16.05 -8.90 -1.79
CA GLU A 8 -17.34 -9.43 -1.34
C GLU A 8 -18.53 -8.75 -2.04
N GLY A 9 -18.39 -7.46 -2.35
CA GLY A 9 -19.45 -6.68 -2.95
C GLY A 9 -19.27 -5.18 -2.79
N ILE A 10 -20.37 -4.47 -3.02
CA ILE A 10 -20.46 -3.02 -2.85
C ILE A 10 -21.63 -2.72 -1.94
N PHE A 11 -21.46 -1.83 -0.98
CA PHE A 11 -22.54 -1.31 -0.15
C PHE A 11 -22.53 0.21 -0.12
N MET A 12 -23.65 0.79 0.27
CA MET A 12 -23.85 2.25 0.21
C MET A 12 -24.19 2.79 1.60
N PRO A 13 -23.23 3.00 2.49
CA PRO A 13 -23.49 3.72 3.71
C PRO A 13 -23.58 5.21 3.37
N ARG A 14 -24.71 5.85 3.75
CA ARG A 14 -24.90 7.31 3.62
C ARG A 14 -24.64 7.84 2.20
N ASP A 15 -25.21 7.18 1.19
CA ASP A 15 -25.14 7.55 -0.23
C ASP A 15 -23.74 7.50 -0.87
N THR A 16 -22.76 6.90 -0.22
CA THR A 16 -21.41 6.68 -0.78
C THR A 16 -21.23 5.20 -1.12
N MET A 17 -20.85 4.90 -2.36
CA MET A 17 -20.52 3.53 -2.76
C MET A 17 -19.14 3.13 -2.22
N ILE A 18 -19.12 2.05 -1.43
CA ILE A 18 -17.91 1.52 -0.81
C ILE A 18 -17.74 0.06 -1.23
N THR A 19 -16.57 -0.30 -1.72
CA THR A 19 -16.21 -1.68 -2.02
C THR A 19 -15.85 -2.43 -0.75
N ALA A 20 -16.48 -3.58 -0.53
CA ALA A 20 -16.18 -4.47 0.57
C ALA A 20 -15.15 -5.52 0.16
N ILE A 21 -14.08 -5.64 0.92
CA ILE A 21 -12.98 -6.57 0.72
C ILE A 21 -12.89 -7.52 1.91
N ASP A 22 -12.88 -8.81 1.64
CA ASP A 22 -12.62 -9.85 2.62
C ASP A 22 -11.12 -9.90 2.96
N LEU A 23 -10.76 -9.30 4.11
CA LEU A 23 -9.38 -9.26 4.56
C LEU A 23 -8.82 -10.66 4.84
N ARG A 24 -9.65 -11.58 5.33
CA ARG A 24 -9.25 -12.95 5.62
C ARG A 24 -8.85 -13.69 4.33
N ASN A 25 -9.62 -13.48 3.26
CA ASN A 25 -9.31 -14.03 1.94
C ASN A 25 -8.03 -13.40 1.34
N CYS A 26 -7.83 -12.09 1.53
CA CYS A 26 -6.56 -11.44 1.13
C CYS A 26 -5.33 -12.04 1.82
N LEU A 27 -5.50 -12.49 3.07
CA LEU A 27 -4.45 -13.13 3.86
C LEU A 27 -4.36 -14.65 3.62
N GLN A 28 -5.03 -15.19 2.60
CA GLN A 28 -5.07 -16.62 2.26
C GLN A 28 -5.52 -17.53 3.43
N ARG A 29 -6.37 -16.99 4.30
CA ARG A 29 -6.90 -17.71 5.48
C ARG A 29 -8.33 -18.21 5.29
N GLY A 30 -8.75 -18.35 4.03
CA GLY A 30 -10.12 -18.71 3.64
C GLY A 30 -11.05 -17.50 3.68
N GLN A 31 -12.33 -17.73 3.45
CA GLN A 31 -13.35 -16.67 3.45
C GLN A 31 -13.77 -16.29 4.87
N SER A 32 -14.15 -15.03 5.04
CA SER A 32 -14.73 -14.54 6.28
C SER A 32 -16.06 -15.23 6.56
N GLN A 33 -16.34 -15.46 7.83
CA GLN A 33 -17.62 -16.05 8.25
C GLN A 33 -18.72 -14.97 8.25
N PRO A 34 -19.98 -15.35 8.08
CA PRO A 34 -21.10 -14.41 8.22
C PRO A 34 -21.05 -13.70 9.58
N GLY A 35 -21.17 -12.40 9.58
CA GLY A 35 -20.97 -11.54 10.76
C GLY A 35 -19.67 -10.76 10.63
N GLY A 36 -19.05 -10.40 11.76
CA GLY A 36 -17.83 -9.59 11.77
C GLY A 36 -18.12 -8.10 11.67
N LEU A 37 -17.08 -7.34 11.37
CA LEU A 37 -17.12 -5.88 11.33
C LEU A 37 -16.45 -5.38 10.04
N PHE A 38 -16.85 -4.18 9.61
CA PHE A 38 -16.21 -3.50 8.51
C PHE A 38 -15.37 -2.32 9.02
N ILE A 39 -14.11 -2.31 8.67
CA ILE A 39 -13.22 -1.16 8.89
C ILE A 39 -13.22 -0.34 7.60
N ILE A 40 -13.82 0.85 7.66
CA ILE A 40 -13.84 1.76 6.51
C ILE A 40 -12.58 2.61 6.52
N THR A 41 -11.87 2.60 5.42
CA THR A 41 -10.62 3.34 5.20
C THR A 41 -10.75 4.20 3.95
N SER A 42 -10.05 5.33 3.92
CA SER A 42 -9.98 6.20 2.75
C SER A 42 -8.54 6.31 2.27
N PHE A 43 -8.27 5.81 1.08
CA PHE A 43 -6.97 5.89 0.42
C PHE A 43 -7.11 6.65 -0.89
N ASN A 44 -6.40 7.75 -1.05
CA ASN A 44 -6.40 8.54 -2.29
C ASN A 44 -7.81 8.86 -2.81
N LYS A 45 -8.74 9.23 -1.92
CA LYS A 45 -10.16 9.50 -2.21
C LYS A 45 -10.99 8.25 -2.61
N LEU A 46 -10.44 7.06 -2.42
CA LEU A 46 -11.13 5.79 -2.59
C LEU A 46 -11.52 5.25 -1.22
N ASP A 47 -12.81 5.11 -0.97
CA ASP A 47 -13.32 4.52 0.26
C ASP A 47 -13.45 3.01 0.09
N ILE A 48 -12.82 2.27 1.00
CA ILE A 48 -12.81 0.81 1.01
C ILE A 48 -13.18 0.32 2.40
N ALA A 49 -13.98 -0.72 2.46
CA ALA A 49 -14.33 -1.40 3.69
C ALA A 49 -13.67 -2.78 3.75
N PHE A 50 -12.86 -3.00 4.76
CA PHE A 50 -12.27 -4.30 5.04
C PHE A 50 -13.12 -5.09 6.00
N HIS A 51 -13.61 -6.24 5.56
CA HIS A 51 -14.30 -7.19 6.42
C HIS A 51 -13.30 -7.89 7.32
N VAL A 52 -13.52 -7.84 8.62
CA VAL A 52 -12.67 -8.43 9.65
C VAL A 52 -13.53 -9.22 10.64
N ASP A 53 -12.97 -10.27 11.24
CA ASP A 53 -13.68 -11.11 12.21
C ASP A 53 -14.06 -10.30 13.47
N SER A 54 -13.13 -9.46 13.96
CA SER A 54 -13.32 -8.63 15.15
C SER A 54 -12.33 -7.50 15.24
N VAL A 55 -12.63 -6.49 16.06
CA VAL A 55 -11.72 -5.40 16.44
C VAL A 55 -11.45 -5.50 17.93
N VAL A 56 -10.20 -5.69 18.30
CA VAL A 56 -9.78 -5.83 19.72
C VAL A 56 -9.61 -4.48 20.39
N GLY A 57 -9.09 -3.50 19.68
CA GLY A 57 -8.86 -2.16 20.20
C GLY A 57 -7.92 -1.32 19.34
N ILE A 58 -7.59 -0.14 19.87
CA ILE A 58 -6.64 0.80 19.26
C ILE A 58 -5.44 0.88 20.18
N HIS A 59 -4.26 0.62 19.65
CA HIS A 59 -3.00 0.71 20.38
C HIS A 59 -2.14 1.83 19.81
N ARG A 60 -1.53 2.61 20.68
CA ARG A 60 -0.49 3.57 20.29
C ARG A 60 0.85 2.83 20.31
N VAL A 61 1.56 2.89 19.21
CA VAL A 61 2.85 2.24 19.04
C VAL A 61 3.88 3.26 18.55
N SER A 62 5.13 3.08 18.93
CA SER A 62 6.24 3.89 18.42
C SER A 62 6.89 3.18 17.24
N TRP A 63 7.40 3.94 16.27
CA TRP A 63 8.15 3.40 15.13
C TRP A 63 9.37 2.56 15.56
N VAL A 64 9.97 2.88 16.70
CA VAL A 64 11.11 2.13 17.23
C VAL A 64 10.74 0.73 17.73
N ASP A 65 9.46 0.48 18.01
CA ASP A 65 8.95 -0.82 18.47
C ASP A 65 8.57 -1.74 17.31
N ILE A 66 8.56 -1.21 16.09
CA ILE A 66 8.21 -1.95 14.88
C ILE A 66 9.45 -2.66 14.35
N ILE A 67 9.40 -3.97 14.37
CA ILE A 67 10.44 -4.84 13.81
C ILE A 67 10.14 -5.03 12.32
N LYS A 68 11.03 -4.55 11.46
CA LYS A 68 10.92 -4.82 10.02
C LYS A 68 11.19 -6.32 9.78
N PRO A 69 10.38 -7.01 8.97
CA PRO A 69 10.67 -8.39 8.61
C PRO A 69 12.05 -8.44 7.93
N GLY A 70 12.99 -9.17 8.53
CA GLY A 70 14.25 -9.45 7.86
C GLY A 70 13.99 -10.32 6.61
N ALA A 71 14.89 -10.28 5.64
CA ALA A 71 14.79 -11.02 4.37
C ALA A 71 14.59 -12.54 4.53
N THR A 72 14.73 -13.06 5.74
CA THR A 72 14.63 -14.49 6.09
C THR A 72 13.28 -14.89 6.69
N VAL A 73 12.42 -13.95 7.04
CA VAL A 73 11.10 -14.21 7.61
C VAL A 73 10.07 -13.41 6.83
N SER A 74 9.74 -13.87 5.63
CA SER A 74 8.51 -13.48 4.97
C SER A 74 7.35 -14.06 5.77
N THR A 75 6.74 -13.25 6.63
CA THR A 75 5.61 -13.66 7.47
C THR A 75 4.32 -13.85 6.66
N THR A 76 4.34 -13.43 5.39
CA THR A 76 3.31 -13.73 4.38
C THR A 76 4.01 -13.93 3.05
N GLU A 77 3.64 -14.96 2.30
CA GLU A 77 4.23 -15.29 0.99
C GLU A 77 4.16 -14.12 -0.01
N ASP A 78 3.23 -13.18 0.18
CA ASP A 78 2.93 -12.09 -0.75
C ASP A 78 3.49 -10.71 -0.34
N GLY A 79 4.28 -10.62 0.72
CA GLY A 79 4.88 -9.35 1.15
C GLY A 79 3.87 -8.28 1.61
N ILE A 80 2.70 -8.70 2.10
CA ILE A 80 1.61 -7.81 2.57
C ILE A 80 1.89 -7.23 3.98
N SER A 81 3.02 -7.59 4.59
CA SER A 81 3.39 -7.12 5.93
C SER A 81 4.46 -6.03 5.86
N THR A 82 4.20 -4.89 6.49
CA THR A 82 5.17 -3.79 6.65
C THR A 82 6.01 -3.93 7.91
N GLY A 83 5.56 -4.71 8.90
CA GLY A 83 6.27 -4.86 10.16
C GLY A 83 5.60 -5.83 11.13
N ILE A 84 6.29 -6.07 12.22
CA ILE A 84 5.81 -6.87 13.34
C ILE A 84 6.02 -6.07 14.62
N ILE A 85 5.03 -6.07 15.50
CA ILE A 85 5.13 -5.46 16.82
C ILE A 85 4.72 -6.48 17.90
N LYS A 86 5.29 -6.34 19.08
CA LYS A 86 4.91 -7.16 20.24
C LYS A 86 4.08 -6.32 21.22
N ILE A 87 2.82 -6.73 21.44
CA ILE A 87 1.91 -6.09 22.41
C ILE A 87 1.42 -7.19 23.36
N ASP A 88 1.56 -6.98 24.66
CA ASP A 88 1.12 -7.91 25.71
C ASP A 88 1.57 -9.36 25.49
N GLY A 89 2.81 -9.54 25.03
CA GLY A 89 3.38 -10.85 24.75
C GLY A 89 2.94 -11.49 23.43
N ARG A 90 2.03 -10.87 22.67
CA ARG A 90 1.56 -11.33 21.37
C ARG A 90 2.31 -10.61 20.25
N LEU A 91 2.62 -11.36 19.20
CA LEU A 91 3.14 -10.78 17.96
C LEU A 91 1.96 -10.34 17.09
N ILE A 92 1.97 -9.09 16.70
CA ILE A 92 0.96 -8.49 15.83
C ILE A 92 1.65 -8.10 14.53
N ILE A 93 1.09 -8.53 13.43
CA ILE A 93 1.58 -8.20 12.08
C ILE A 93 0.92 -6.90 11.65
N ILE A 94 1.73 -5.95 11.20
CA ILE A 94 1.26 -4.71 10.60
C ILE A 94 1.09 -4.95 9.11
N LEU A 95 -0.13 -4.75 8.61
CA LEU A 95 -0.48 -4.99 7.22
C LEU A 95 -0.29 -3.73 6.36
N ASP A 96 0.15 -3.94 5.13
CA ASP A 96 0.19 -2.95 4.07
C ASP A 96 -1.15 -2.93 3.32
N PHE A 97 -2.04 -2.06 3.74
CA PHE A 97 -3.36 -1.93 3.10
C PHE A 97 -3.26 -1.37 1.68
N GLU A 98 -2.29 -0.51 1.40
CA GLU A 98 -2.10 0.03 0.05
C GLU A 98 -1.69 -1.07 -0.93
N LYS A 99 -0.79 -1.96 -0.49
CA LYS A 99 -0.41 -3.13 -1.27
C LYS A 99 -1.60 -4.06 -1.49
N ILE A 100 -2.39 -4.36 -0.47
CA ILE A 100 -3.59 -5.19 -0.59
C ILE A 100 -4.55 -4.60 -1.64
N ILE A 101 -4.79 -3.29 -1.60
CA ILE A 101 -5.67 -2.60 -2.55
C ILE A 101 -5.09 -2.67 -3.97
N SER A 102 -3.80 -2.43 -4.11
CA SER A 102 -3.11 -2.50 -5.41
C SER A 102 -3.13 -3.89 -6.02
N ASP A 103 -3.02 -4.94 -5.20
CA ASP A 103 -3.08 -6.33 -5.68
C ASP A 103 -4.50 -6.71 -6.14
N ILE A 104 -5.55 -6.16 -5.49
CA ILE A 104 -6.95 -6.40 -5.86
C ILE A 104 -7.35 -5.61 -7.12
N ASN A 105 -6.92 -4.37 -7.20
CA ASN A 105 -7.21 -3.50 -8.33
C ASN A 105 -5.94 -2.74 -8.75
N PRO A 106 -5.15 -3.33 -9.64
CA PRO A 106 -3.93 -2.69 -10.15
C PRO A 106 -4.16 -1.32 -10.80
N GLU A 107 -5.39 -1.03 -11.21
CA GLU A 107 -5.76 0.28 -11.79
C GLU A 107 -5.88 1.39 -10.72
N THR A 108 -5.99 1.06 -9.44
CA THR A 108 -6.02 2.06 -8.35
C THR A 108 -4.64 2.55 -7.94
N GLY A 109 -3.58 1.82 -8.30
CA GLY A 109 -2.21 2.32 -8.24
C GLY A 109 -2.02 3.49 -9.23
N LEU A 110 -0.90 4.19 -9.11
CA LEU A 110 -0.51 5.23 -10.08
C LEU A 110 -0.66 4.66 -11.50
N LYS A 111 -1.64 5.17 -12.25
CA LYS A 111 -1.86 4.73 -13.63
C LYS A 111 -0.70 5.22 -14.47
N VAL A 112 0.25 4.33 -14.72
CA VAL A 112 1.36 4.58 -15.65
C VAL A 112 0.83 5.03 -17.02
N THR A 113 -0.36 4.56 -17.42
CA THR A 113 -1.05 4.97 -18.64
C THR A 113 -1.48 6.44 -18.67
N GLU A 114 -1.80 7.05 -17.53
CA GLU A 114 -2.11 8.49 -17.48
C GLU A 114 -0.85 9.35 -17.62
N ILE A 115 0.30 8.82 -17.20
CA ILE A 115 1.61 9.47 -17.35
C ILE A 115 2.08 9.36 -18.80
N GLU A 116 1.85 8.21 -19.44
CA GLU A 116 2.15 8.01 -20.88
C GLU A 116 1.36 8.98 -21.79
N ALA A 117 0.14 9.36 -21.37
CA ALA A 117 -0.69 10.33 -22.09
C ALA A 117 -0.14 11.78 -22.03
N LEU A 118 0.77 12.10 -21.12
CA LEU A 118 1.37 13.44 -21.00
C LEU A 118 2.46 13.70 -22.06
N GLY A 119 2.85 12.69 -22.83
CA GLY A 119 3.87 12.78 -23.89
C GLY A 119 5.29 12.89 -23.35
N VAL A 120 6.25 12.53 -24.20
CA VAL A 120 7.68 12.68 -23.90
C VAL A 120 8.03 14.17 -23.94
N ARG A 121 8.47 14.72 -22.80
CA ARG A 121 9.08 16.05 -22.77
C ARG A 121 10.54 15.95 -23.25
N ASN A 122 11.03 16.98 -23.92
CA ASN A 122 12.43 17.11 -24.27
C ASN A 122 13.30 16.96 -23.01
N GLU A 123 14.45 16.32 -23.17
CA GLU A 123 15.44 16.03 -22.12
C GLU A 123 15.55 17.17 -21.11
N ASN A 124 15.21 16.85 -19.86
CA ASN A 124 15.26 17.81 -18.77
C ASN A 124 16.47 17.42 -17.90
N GLU A 125 17.53 18.23 -17.98
CA GLU A 125 18.76 18.02 -17.20
C GLU A 125 18.59 18.29 -15.70
N VAL A 126 17.41 18.75 -15.29
CA VAL A 126 17.14 19.06 -13.89
C VAL A 126 17.14 17.78 -13.06
N PRO A 127 17.97 17.67 -12.02
CA PRO A 127 17.98 16.51 -11.15
C PRO A 127 16.67 16.45 -10.33
N ILE A 128 16.08 15.27 -10.27
CA ILE A 128 14.89 14.98 -9.47
C ILE A 128 15.30 14.09 -8.31
N LEU A 129 15.13 14.58 -7.09
CA LEU A 129 15.32 13.78 -5.88
C LEU A 129 13.98 13.18 -5.44
N ILE A 130 13.97 11.87 -5.27
CA ILE A 130 12.82 11.11 -4.79
C ILE A 130 13.16 10.52 -3.43
N ALA A 131 12.38 10.88 -2.40
CA ALA A 131 12.45 10.27 -1.08
C ALA A 131 11.19 9.43 -0.85
N GLU A 132 11.33 8.12 -0.85
CA GLU A 132 10.22 7.17 -0.68
C GLU A 132 10.73 5.91 0.01
N ASP A 133 10.13 5.55 1.13
CA ASP A 133 10.54 4.40 1.95
C ASP A 133 10.07 3.05 1.35
N SER A 134 8.96 3.04 0.63
CA SER A 134 8.51 1.87 -0.10
C SER A 134 9.37 1.64 -1.34
N ALA A 135 10.16 0.56 -1.35
CA ALA A 135 10.99 0.20 -2.50
C ALA A 135 10.16 -0.03 -3.78
N LEU A 136 8.94 -0.54 -3.64
CA LEU A 136 8.03 -0.75 -4.77
C LEU A 136 7.53 0.59 -5.32
N LEU A 137 7.04 1.47 -4.45
CA LEU A 137 6.53 2.78 -4.87
C LEU A 137 7.66 3.63 -5.44
N ARG A 138 8.83 3.65 -4.80
CA ARG A 138 10.03 4.32 -5.31
C ARG A 138 10.37 3.85 -6.73
N LYS A 139 10.34 2.52 -6.98
CA LYS A 139 10.56 1.98 -8.31
C LYS A 139 9.51 2.44 -9.31
N LEU A 140 8.22 2.40 -8.96
CA LEU A 140 7.13 2.85 -9.84
C LEU A 140 7.26 4.33 -10.20
N ILE A 141 7.58 5.19 -9.23
CA ILE A 141 7.80 6.63 -9.46
C ILE A 141 8.98 6.83 -10.42
N VAL A 142 10.11 6.14 -10.17
CA VAL A 142 11.29 6.23 -11.02
C VAL A 142 11.00 5.76 -12.44
N ASP A 143 10.33 4.62 -12.60
CA ASP A 143 9.99 4.06 -13.91
C ASP A 143 9.04 4.99 -14.67
N SER A 144 8.09 5.63 -13.97
CA SER A 144 7.17 6.61 -14.53
C SER A 144 7.89 7.88 -15.01
N LEU A 145 8.80 8.42 -14.19
CA LEU A 145 9.59 9.59 -14.55
C LEU A 145 10.52 9.30 -15.74
N LYS A 146 11.16 8.13 -15.77
CA LYS A 146 11.99 7.73 -16.91
C LYS A 146 11.19 7.61 -18.20
N LYS A 147 9.99 7.03 -18.14
CA LYS A 147 9.08 6.97 -19.30
C LYS A 147 8.64 8.35 -19.78
N SER A 148 8.60 9.33 -18.87
CA SER A 148 8.29 10.74 -19.18
C SER A 148 9.50 11.55 -19.65
N GLY A 149 10.70 10.92 -19.83
CA GLY A 149 11.90 11.57 -20.34
C GLY A 149 12.80 12.20 -19.29
N TYR A 150 12.60 11.90 -18.01
CA TYR A 150 13.52 12.36 -16.96
C TYR A 150 14.56 11.28 -16.66
N GLU A 151 15.83 11.55 -16.95
CA GLU A 151 16.90 10.58 -16.74
C GLU A 151 17.70 10.82 -15.45
N ASN A 152 17.83 12.08 -15.04
CA ASN A 152 18.62 12.47 -13.87
C ASN A 152 17.80 12.34 -12.59
N ILE A 153 17.68 11.09 -12.08
CA ILE A 153 16.85 10.77 -10.90
C ILE A 153 17.73 10.24 -9.78
N ILE A 154 17.72 10.95 -8.65
CA ILE A 154 18.38 10.59 -7.41
C ILE A 154 17.33 9.92 -6.50
N LYS A 155 17.70 8.81 -5.87
CA LYS A 155 16.81 8.01 -5.04
C LYS A 155 17.28 8.04 -3.60
N ALA A 156 16.37 8.31 -2.69
CA ALA A 156 16.57 8.22 -1.25
C ALA A 156 15.52 7.30 -0.64
N GLU A 157 15.89 6.52 0.35
CA GLU A 157 14.98 5.60 1.03
C GLU A 157 14.19 6.27 2.16
N ASN A 158 14.63 7.44 2.60
CA ASN A 158 14.01 8.21 3.67
C ASN A 158 14.41 9.68 3.56
N GLY A 159 13.81 10.51 4.43
CA GLY A 159 14.08 11.95 4.44
C GLY A 159 15.48 12.32 4.91
N GLU A 160 16.13 11.49 5.75
CA GLU A 160 17.49 11.72 6.23
C GLU A 160 18.49 11.55 5.06
N GLU A 161 18.38 10.48 4.33
CA GLU A 161 19.19 10.26 3.11
C GLU A 161 18.92 11.33 2.05
N ALA A 162 17.66 11.72 1.86
CA ALA A 162 17.32 12.80 0.94
C ALA A 162 17.96 14.13 1.34
N TRP A 163 18.04 14.41 2.64
CA TRP A 163 18.65 15.63 3.14
C TRP A 163 20.15 15.70 2.88
N GLU A 164 20.85 14.56 2.90
CA GLU A 164 22.27 14.48 2.56
C GLU A 164 22.56 14.87 1.09
N TYR A 165 21.60 14.63 0.19
CA TYR A 165 21.73 15.02 -1.22
C TYR A 165 21.44 16.50 -1.49
N ILE A 166 20.83 17.22 -0.54
CA ILE A 166 20.47 18.63 -0.71
C ILE A 166 21.56 19.57 -0.13
N GLN A 167 22.42 19.07 0.74
CA GLN A 167 23.54 19.85 1.31
C GLN A 167 24.71 19.95 0.36
#